data_f0095c82a65f9e1b471ca46809894bad
#
_entry.id   f0095c82a65f9e1b471ca46809894bad
#
_cell.length_a   1.000
_cell.length_b   1.000
_cell.length_c   1.000
_cell.angle_alpha   90.00
_cell.angle_beta   90.00
_cell.angle_gamma   90.00
#
_symmetry.space_group_name_H-M   'P 1'
#
loop_
_entity.id
_entity.type
_entity.pdbx_description
1 polymer ?
#
loop_
_entity_poly.entity_id
_entity_poly.type
_entity_poly.pdbx_seq_one_letter_code
_entity_poly.pdbx_strand_id
1 'polypeptide(L)'
;MKDTYLSHIAFLLMTLLLTHAAPARKPSEMVCLTASPQSNDQLLYFTSTSLLSDDQHLVFLSDRTGDPNIFIRDLATGIERQLTRNTDGFLKSYVYFDGVPYRGLGRASVSVDPQRGMIYYLQGRQVCTVDTNGTLRVLAELPEDQMTAFTHVSGDGTRLCVPTTDARALDGPTLLKGKPKYNIDARVQQENLSSYLRVYDTATGKELLCERVPKAWITHVQFSPHDPNLILYNHEWPSDCGIRRMWLWNGQRHIRLRTEGDGRKREDWTCHEMWERDGSAIIYHGGYAKGPSYLGRVNPDGSGLVEIALPKEWNRYGHFTVGRPGWLVTDGCYTQAGDPKGNGAWISALNVDWATKHYEWQPLCRHGSSWKSQDVHPHPIFNHAANAALFTSDKDGKRAVYKIAVPEKLEKPVPR
;
A
#
# COMPACT_ATOMS: atom_id res chain seq x y z
N MET A 1 -35.48 -82.75 35.77
CA MET A 1 -35.10 -82.17 37.05
C MET A 1 -33.75 -81.48 36.94
N LYS A 2 -33.70 -80.26 37.36
CA LYS A 2 -32.58 -79.32 37.47
C LYS A 2 -32.22 -78.49 36.22
N ASP A 3 -32.79 -77.29 36.26
CA ASP A 3 -32.47 -76.10 35.51
C ASP A 3 -31.07 -75.57 35.81
N THR A 4 -30.34 -75.13 34.84
CA THR A 4 -29.19 -74.30 35.03
C THR A 4 -29.30 -73.07 34.16
N TYR A 5 -29.54 -71.92 34.75
CA TYR A 5 -29.51 -70.60 34.15
C TYR A 5 -28.09 -70.20 33.79
N LEU A 6 -27.85 -69.85 32.56
CA LEU A 6 -26.62 -69.18 32.11
C LEU A 6 -26.94 -67.68 31.93
N SER A 7 -26.43 -66.88 32.83
CA SER A 7 -26.46 -65.44 32.77
C SER A 7 -25.40 -64.92 31.80
N HIS A 8 -25.84 -64.23 30.73
CA HIS A 8 -24.95 -63.50 29.84
C HIS A 8 -24.70 -62.09 30.41
N ILE A 9 -23.44 -61.86 30.84
CA ILE A 9 -22.95 -60.52 31.18
C ILE A 9 -22.44 -59.89 29.84
N ALA A 10 -23.18 -58.91 29.33
CA ALA A 10 -22.73 -58.09 28.22
C ALA A 10 -21.79 -57.00 28.78
N PHE A 11 -20.50 -57.07 28.44
CA PHE A 11 -19.53 -56.01 28.69
C PHE A 11 -19.69 -54.91 27.63
N LEU A 12 -20.25 -53.77 28.02
CA LEU A 12 -20.32 -52.57 27.19
C LEU A 12 -18.95 -51.86 27.27
N LEU A 13 -18.12 -52.02 26.24
CA LEU A 13 -16.91 -51.21 26.09
C LEU A 13 -17.32 -49.81 25.60
N MET A 14 -17.37 -48.85 26.52
CA MET A 14 -17.54 -47.44 26.24
C MET A 14 -16.18 -46.86 25.84
N THR A 15 -15.89 -46.79 24.54
CA THR A 15 -14.72 -46.09 24.00
C THR A 15 -14.93 -44.59 24.16
N LEU A 16 -14.32 -44.00 25.18
CA LEU A 16 -14.18 -42.55 25.31
C LEU A 16 -13.28 -42.05 24.19
N LEU A 17 -13.86 -41.51 23.13
CA LEU A 17 -13.16 -40.64 22.15
C LEU A 17 -12.79 -39.35 22.87
N LEU A 18 -11.61 -39.26 23.41
CA LEU A 18 -10.98 -38.00 23.82
C LEU A 18 -10.69 -37.21 22.54
N THR A 19 -11.61 -36.36 22.14
CA THR A 19 -11.33 -35.30 21.17
C THR A 19 -10.31 -34.37 21.82
N HIS A 20 -9.04 -34.56 21.47
CA HIS A 20 -8.03 -33.57 21.76
C HIS A 20 -8.41 -32.29 20.96
N ALA A 21 -9.07 -31.35 21.62
CA ALA A 21 -9.18 -30.00 21.11
C ALA A 21 -7.74 -29.50 20.92
N ALA A 22 -7.35 -29.20 19.68
CA ALA A 22 -6.06 -28.57 19.42
C ALA A 22 -5.97 -27.32 20.31
N PRO A 23 -4.84 -27.10 21.01
CA PRO A 23 -4.70 -25.93 21.86
C PRO A 23 -4.97 -24.69 21.04
N ALA A 24 -5.88 -23.84 21.52
CA ALA A 24 -6.16 -22.55 20.90
C ALA A 24 -4.83 -21.82 20.71
N ARG A 25 -4.45 -21.61 19.45
CA ARG A 25 -3.20 -20.90 19.10
C ARG A 25 -3.28 -19.53 19.76
N LYS A 26 -2.32 -19.19 20.61
CA LYS A 26 -2.21 -17.82 21.15
C LYS A 26 -2.24 -16.86 19.97
N PRO A 27 -3.01 -15.75 20.05
CA PRO A 27 -2.97 -14.72 19.02
C PRO A 27 -1.52 -14.38 18.72
N SER A 28 -1.16 -14.28 17.45
CA SER A 28 0.21 -13.90 17.05
C SER A 28 0.55 -12.58 17.73
N GLU A 29 1.65 -12.55 18.45
CA GLU A 29 2.08 -11.36 19.18
C GLU A 29 2.59 -10.32 18.18
N MET A 30 2.08 -9.11 18.30
CA MET A 30 2.54 -7.98 17.52
C MET A 30 3.87 -7.49 18.07
N VAL A 31 4.91 -7.47 17.22
CA VAL A 31 6.26 -7.05 17.58
C VAL A 31 6.53 -5.63 17.09
N CYS A 32 7.00 -4.76 17.98
CA CYS A 32 7.49 -3.43 17.61
C CYS A 32 8.93 -3.53 17.09
N LEU A 33 9.18 -3.03 15.89
CA LEU A 33 10.49 -3.11 15.23
C LEU A 33 11.34 -1.86 15.44
N THR A 34 10.74 -0.68 15.63
CA THR A 34 11.47 0.61 15.66
C THR A 34 11.01 1.48 16.84
N ALA A 35 11.06 0.97 18.06
CA ALA A 35 10.66 1.75 19.23
C ALA A 35 11.65 2.87 19.52
N SER A 36 11.22 4.11 19.32
CA SER A 36 11.94 5.29 19.78
C SER A 36 10.97 6.25 20.47
N PRO A 37 11.13 6.53 21.76
CA PRO A 37 10.21 7.42 22.48
C PRO A 37 10.31 8.88 22.02
N GLN A 38 11.34 9.24 21.28
CA GLN A 38 11.64 10.63 20.89
C GLN A 38 11.42 10.94 19.42
N SER A 39 11.24 9.92 18.57
CA SER A 39 11.06 10.09 17.12
C SER A 39 9.81 9.42 16.60
N ASN A 40 9.43 9.81 15.38
CA ASN A 40 8.41 9.16 14.60
C ASN A 40 9.07 8.34 13.51
N ASP A 41 8.87 7.03 13.58
CA ASP A 41 9.38 6.07 12.60
C ASP A 41 8.20 5.53 11.77
N GLN A 42 8.38 5.38 10.46
CA GLN A 42 7.30 4.94 9.59
C GLN A 42 7.82 4.13 8.41
N LEU A 43 7.01 3.19 7.94
CA LEU A 43 7.24 2.49 6.69
C LEU A 43 7.21 3.46 5.50
N LEU A 44 7.82 3.06 4.42
CA LEU A 44 7.62 3.66 3.10
C LEU A 44 6.16 3.51 2.68
N TYR A 45 5.79 4.16 1.60
CA TYR A 45 4.44 4.02 1.09
C TYR A 45 4.21 2.60 0.55
N PHE A 46 3.02 2.07 0.71
CA PHE A 46 2.70 0.66 0.43
C PHE A 46 2.87 0.22 -1.04
N THR A 47 3.04 1.16 -1.98
CA THR A 47 3.39 0.86 -3.38
C THR A 47 4.85 0.42 -3.55
N SER A 48 5.68 0.62 -2.51
CA SER A 48 7.05 0.12 -2.44
C SER A 48 7.20 -0.85 -1.25
N THR A 49 8.22 -1.70 -1.30
CA THR A 49 8.64 -2.45 -0.10
C THR A 49 9.44 -1.57 0.85
N SER A 50 9.41 -1.90 2.13
CA SER A 50 10.33 -1.37 3.15
C SER A 50 11.38 -2.39 3.59
N LEU A 51 11.45 -3.56 2.95
CA LEU A 51 12.39 -4.61 3.29
C LEU A 51 13.33 -4.89 2.12
N LEU A 52 14.58 -5.22 2.42
CA LEU A 52 15.46 -5.86 1.46
C LEU A 52 15.02 -7.31 1.23
N SER A 53 15.51 -7.93 0.16
CA SER A 53 15.08 -9.27 -0.28
C SER A 53 15.34 -10.39 0.73
N ASP A 54 16.18 -10.15 1.72
CA ASP A 54 16.50 -11.08 2.80
C ASP A 54 15.47 -11.07 3.96
N ASP A 55 14.49 -10.16 3.94
CA ASP A 55 13.53 -9.90 5.02
C ASP A 55 14.20 -9.60 6.39
N GLN A 56 15.50 -9.27 6.41
CA GLN A 56 16.27 -8.96 7.61
C GLN A 56 16.63 -7.48 7.73
N HIS A 57 16.62 -6.74 6.64
CA HIS A 57 16.94 -5.32 6.65
C HIS A 57 15.71 -4.48 6.36
N LEU A 58 15.32 -3.66 7.34
CA LEU A 58 14.20 -2.74 7.27
C LEU A 58 14.67 -1.33 6.89
N VAL A 59 14.17 -0.80 5.79
CA VAL A 59 14.32 0.60 5.37
C VAL A 59 13.09 1.38 5.83
N PHE A 60 13.30 2.47 6.54
CA PHE A 60 12.20 3.25 7.10
C PHE A 60 12.56 4.74 7.18
N LEU A 61 11.56 5.58 7.34
CA LEU A 61 11.75 7.00 7.61
C LEU A 61 11.69 7.28 9.10
N SER A 62 12.58 8.18 9.56
CA SER A 62 12.58 8.67 10.93
C SER A 62 12.93 10.16 10.98
N ASP A 63 12.24 10.90 11.85
CA ASP A 63 12.51 12.33 12.12
C ASP A 63 13.44 12.56 13.31
N ARG A 64 14.13 11.52 13.81
CA ARG A 64 15.01 11.57 15.01
C ARG A 64 16.19 12.52 14.90
N THR A 65 16.53 12.96 13.71
CA THR A 65 17.59 13.93 13.44
C THR A 65 17.07 15.28 12.95
N GLY A 66 15.80 15.58 13.20
CA GLY A 66 15.10 16.80 12.78
C GLY A 66 14.08 16.50 11.69
N ASP A 67 14.42 16.77 10.44
CA ASP A 67 13.56 16.42 9.30
C ASP A 67 13.60 14.91 9.00
N PRO A 68 12.55 14.33 8.40
CA PRO A 68 12.52 12.91 8.02
C PRO A 68 13.69 12.51 7.12
N ASN A 69 14.38 11.46 7.51
CA ASN A 69 15.50 10.87 6.80
C ASN A 69 15.32 9.36 6.66
N ILE A 70 16.05 8.76 5.72
CA ILE A 70 16.07 7.31 5.50
C ILE A 70 17.03 6.66 6.50
N PHE A 71 16.54 5.64 7.17
CA PHE A 71 17.30 4.75 8.06
C PHE A 71 17.19 3.32 7.55
N ILE A 72 18.21 2.52 7.86
CA ILE A 72 18.19 1.06 7.71
C ILE A 72 18.42 0.42 9.06
N ARG A 73 17.67 -0.64 9.37
CA ARG A 73 17.81 -1.44 10.58
C ARG A 73 18.02 -2.91 10.21
N ASP A 74 19.02 -3.52 10.80
CA ASP A 74 19.18 -4.96 10.85
C ASP A 74 18.23 -5.51 11.93
N LEU A 75 17.27 -6.33 11.52
CA LEU A 75 16.22 -6.85 12.42
C LEU A 75 16.73 -7.93 13.39
N ALA A 76 17.84 -8.60 13.07
CA ALA A 76 18.41 -9.61 13.93
C ALA A 76 19.24 -8.99 15.05
N THR A 77 20.04 -7.98 14.76
CA THR A 77 20.94 -7.32 15.72
C THR A 77 20.35 -6.07 16.36
N GLY A 78 19.33 -5.48 15.72
CA GLY A 78 18.74 -4.20 16.12
C GLY A 78 19.60 -2.98 15.77
N ILE A 79 20.73 -3.17 15.08
CA ILE A 79 21.63 -2.06 14.68
C ILE A 79 20.95 -1.21 13.62
N GLU A 80 20.96 0.11 13.84
CA GLU A 80 20.40 1.10 12.93
C GLU A 80 21.47 2.02 12.36
N ARG A 81 21.27 2.45 11.14
CA ARG A 81 22.12 3.44 10.48
C ARG A 81 21.28 4.42 9.69
N GLN A 82 21.59 5.71 9.83
CA GLN A 82 21.06 6.77 8.98
C GLN A 82 21.77 6.76 7.63
N LEU A 83 20.99 6.78 6.54
CA LEU A 83 21.51 6.73 5.17
C LEU A 83 21.52 8.11 4.51
N THR A 84 20.61 9.02 4.89
CA THR A 84 20.49 10.35 4.28
C THR A 84 20.62 11.45 5.32
N ARG A 85 20.99 12.65 4.87
CA ARG A 85 21.03 13.87 5.67
C ARG A 85 20.29 14.96 4.93
N ASN A 86 18.97 14.86 4.91
CA ASN A 86 18.15 15.85 4.26
C ASN A 86 17.91 17.00 5.23
N THR A 87 18.55 18.12 4.97
CA THR A 87 18.42 19.37 5.74
C THR A 87 17.61 20.42 5.00
N ASP A 88 17.60 20.34 3.67
CA ASP A 88 16.98 21.30 2.79
C ASP A 88 16.39 20.57 1.59
N GLY A 89 15.41 21.10 1.00
CA GLY A 89 14.87 20.57 -0.23
C GLY A 89 13.39 20.82 -0.31
N PHE A 90 13.04 21.78 -1.14
CA PHE A 90 11.67 22.04 -1.48
C PHE A 90 11.44 21.63 -2.92
N LEU A 91 10.64 20.61 -3.10
CA LEU A 91 9.85 20.52 -4.30
C LEU A 91 8.45 20.95 -3.92
N LYS A 92 7.81 21.75 -4.76
CA LYS A 92 6.37 21.96 -4.65
C LYS A 92 5.74 20.59 -4.77
N SER A 93 5.27 20.09 -3.65
CA SER A 93 4.78 18.72 -3.49
C SER A 93 3.42 18.79 -2.84
N TYR A 94 2.50 17.97 -3.32
CA TYR A 94 1.28 17.75 -2.57
C TYR A 94 1.54 16.57 -1.63
N VAL A 95 1.28 16.79 -0.37
CA VAL A 95 1.13 15.73 0.59
C VAL A 95 -0.35 15.66 0.92
N TYR A 96 -1.08 14.83 0.18
CA TYR A 96 -2.46 14.47 0.50
C TYR A 96 -3.34 15.66 0.85
N PHE A 97 -3.34 16.72 -0.01
CA PHE A 97 -4.27 17.85 0.02
C PHE A 97 -3.82 19.15 0.69
N ASP A 98 -2.69 19.20 1.35
CA ASP A 98 -2.31 20.43 2.06
C ASP A 98 -1.68 21.47 1.13
N GLY A 99 -1.18 21.09 -0.03
CA GLY A 99 -0.59 22.00 -1.02
C GLY A 99 0.62 22.78 -0.50
N VAL A 100 1.13 22.40 0.65
CA VAL A 100 2.29 23.04 1.28
C VAL A 100 3.55 22.31 0.80
N PRO A 101 4.61 23.07 0.44
CA PRO A 101 5.90 22.44 0.15
C PRO A 101 6.34 21.53 1.27
N TYR A 102 6.66 20.29 0.95
CA TYR A 102 7.08 19.30 1.94
C TYR A 102 8.55 19.49 2.28
N ARG A 103 8.86 19.59 3.56
CA ARG A 103 10.24 19.58 4.06
C ARG A 103 10.62 18.16 4.43
N GLY A 104 11.83 17.76 4.06
CA GLY A 104 12.28 16.42 4.32
C GLY A 104 11.82 15.39 3.30
N LEU A 105 11.93 14.13 3.65
CA LEU A 105 11.55 13.00 2.80
C LEU A 105 10.15 12.51 3.13
N GLY A 106 9.25 12.55 2.15
CA GLY A 106 7.94 11.92 2.26
C GLY A 106 8.03 10.42 1.98
N ARG A 107 7.27 9.61 2.70
CA ARG A 107 7.29 8.14 2.53
C ARG A 107 6.94 7.66 1.12
N ALA A 108 6.12 8.40 0.40
CA ALA A 108 5.76 8.10 -0.98
C ALA A 108 6.84 8.48 -2.00
N SER A 109 7.78 9.33 -1.61
CA SER A 109 8.91 9.74 -2.47
C SER A 109 10.08 8.76 -2.44
N VAL A 110 9.98 7.67 -1.68
CA VAL A 110 11.03 6.68 -1.51
C VAL A 110 10.58 5.34 -2.08
N SER A 111 11.42 4.73 -2.90
CA SER A 111 11.25 3.35 -3.37
C SER A 111 12.55 2.56 -3.25
N VAL A 112 12.42 1.24 -3.07
CA VAL A 112 13.54 0.34 -2.78
C VAL A 112 13.66 -0.69 -3.89
N ASP A 113 14.87 -0.88 -4.41
CA ASP A 113 15.29 -2.10 -5.10
C ASP A 113 15.77 -3.10 -4.03
N PRO A 114 14.96 -4.07 -3.65
CA PRO A 114 15.28 -4.93 -2.53
C PRO A 114 16.42 -5.93 -2.85
N GLN A 115 16.64 -6.22 -4.13
CA GLN A 115 17.67 -7.18 -4.58
C GLN A 115 19.07 -6.56 -4.53
N ARG A 116 19.18 -5.28 -4.90
CA ARG A 116 20.47 -4.58 -4.96
C ARG A 116 20.75 -3.74 -3.73
N GLY A 117 19.76 -3.58 -2.83
CA GLY A 117 19.88 -2.69 -1.67
C GLY A 117 20.00 -1.21 -2.06
N MET A 118 19.44 -0.82 -3.21
CA MET A 118 19.43 0.56 -3.67
C MET A 118 18.11 1.23 -3.28
N ILE A 119 18.21 2.44 -2.78
CA ILE A 119 17.07 3.23 -2.32
C ILE A 119 17.03 4.51 -3.14
N TYR A 120 15.89 4.77 -3.76
CA TYR A 120 15.66 5.95 -4.62
C TYR A 120 14.69 6.89 -3.91
N TYR A 121 14.94 8.20 -3.97
CA TYR A 121 14.15 9.18 -3.26
C TYR A 121 14.25 10.57 -3.88
N LEU A 122 13.39 11.47 -3.43
CA LEU A 122 13.38 12.86 -3.86
C LEU A 122 13.89 13.75 -2.72
N GLN A 123 14.85 14.61 -3.03
CA GLN A 123 15.32 15.66 -2.14
C GLN A 123 15.19 17.01 -2.86
N GLY A 124 14.17 17.78 -2.49
CA GLY A 124 13.77 18.93 -3.29
C GLY A 124 13.45 18.50 -4.73
N ARG A 125 14.06 19.13 -5.71
CA ARG A 125 13.93 18.74 -7.13
C ARG A 125 14.90 17.63 -7.56
N GLN A 126 15.78 17.20 -6.69
CA GLN A 126 16.77 16.18 -7.03
C GLN A 126 16.16 14.78 -6.91
N VAL A 127 16.35 14.00 -7.95
CA VAL A 127 16.12 12.55 -7.96
C VAL A 127 17.41 11.90 -7.49
N CYS A 128 17.38 11.27 -6.33
CA CYS A 128 18.57 10.75 -5.66
C CYS A 128 18.50 9.23 -5.49
N THR A 129 19.68 8.63 -5.32
CA THR A 129 19.81 7.25 -4.86
C THR A 129 20.86 7.16 -3.75
N VAL A 130 20.64 6.22 -2.84
CA VAL A 130 21.59 5.86 -1.79
C VAL A 130 21.64 4.35 -1.64
N ASP A 131 22.85 3.80 -1.44
CA ASP A 131 23.03 2.38 -1.12
C ASP A 131 22.91 2.12 0.39
N THR A 132 22.91 0.86 0.77
CA THR A 132 22.86 0.44 2.19
C THR A 132 24.12 0.87 2.97
N ASN A 133 25.20 1.31 2.33
CA ASN A 133 26.39 1.84 2.99
C ASN A 133 26.32 3.35 3.22
N GLY A 134 25.31 4.03 2.64
CA GLY A 134 25.15 5.48 2.71
C GLY A 134 25.86 6.22 1.58
N THR A 135 26.27 5.53 0.50
CA THR A 135 26.84 6.16 -0.70
C THR A 135 25.72 6.80 -1.50
N LEU A 136 25.71 8.12 -1.57
CA LEU A 136 24.67 8.93 -2.17
C LEU A 136 25.06 9.41 -3.56
N ARG A 137 24.10 9.43 -4.48
CA ARG A 137 24.27 9.99 -5.82
C ARG A 137 23.01 10.72 -6.27
N VAL A 138 23.16 11.88 -6.90
CA VAL A 138 22.10 12.56 -7.63
C VAL A 138 22.02 11.98 -9.04
N LEU A 139 20.84 11.50 -9.44
CA LEU A 139 20.58 10.92 -10.75
C LEU A 139 20.15 11.97 -11.75
N ALA A 140 19.20 12.82 -11.35
CA ALA A 140 18.58 13.83 -12.21
C ALA A 140 18.05 15.00 -11.39
N GLU A 141 17.67 16.06 -12.08
CA GLU A 141 16.96 17.20 -11.50
C GLU A 141 15.63 17.40 -12.24
N LEU A 142 14.54 17.54 -11.49
CA LEU A 142 13.20 17.75 -12.02
C LEU A 142 13.00 19.20 -12.45
N PRO A 143 12.14 19.48 -13.47
CA PRO A 143 11.79 20.84 -13.89
C PRO A 143 11.22 21.67 -12.73
N GLU A 144 11.54 22.94 -12.70
CA GLU A 144 11.14 23.88 -11.66
C GLU A 144 9.63 24.14 -11.63
N ASP A 145 9.00 24.06 -12.80
CA ASP A 145 7.57 24.26 -13.00
C ASP A 145 6.70 22.99 -12.77
N GLN A 146 7.31 21.94 -12.22
CA GLN A 146 6.61 20.69 -11.92
C GLN A 146 6.68 20.33 -10.44
N MET A 147 5.70 19.59 -9.99
CA MET A 147 5.60 19.04 -8.64
C MET A 147 5.53 17.52 -8.68
N THR A 148 5.94 16.85 -7.62
CA THR A 148 5.81 15.40 -7.44
C THR A 148 5.79 15.02 -5.96
N ALA A 149 5.44 13.78 -5.67
CA ALA A 149 5.53 13.21 -4.33
C ALA A 149 5.84 11.71 -4.34
N PHE A 150 6.01 11.08 -5.50
CA PHE A 150 6.12 9.63 -5.64
C PHE A 150 7.33 9.23 -6.47
N THR A 151 7.84 8.04 -6.17
CA THR A 151 8.79 7.32 -7.02
C THR A 151 8.44 5.84 -7.05
N HIS A 152 8.85 5.13 -8.09
CA HIS A 152 8.79 3.67 -8.12
C HIS A 152 9.91 3.11 -8.99
N VAL A 153 10.72 2.20 -8.43
CA VAL A 153 11.77 1.51 -9.16
C VAL A 153 11.22 0.23 -9.80
N SER A 154 11.69 -0.10 -11.00
CA SER A 154 11.30 -1.34 -11.70
C SER A 154 11.82 -2.59 -10.98
N GLY A 155 11.15 -3.73 -11.17
CA GLY A 155 11.53 -4.99 -10.51
C GLY A 155 12.93 -5.49 -10.90
N ASP A 156 13.42 -5.13 -12.09
CA ASP A 156 14.80 -5.39 -12.53
C ASP A 156 15.81 -4.33 -12.07
N GLY A 157 15.35 -3.28 -11.33
CA GLY A 157 16.17 -2.21 -10.79
C GLY A 157 16.80 -1.28 -11.83
N THR A 158 16.45 -1.39 -13.11
CA THR A 158 17.11 -0.62 -14.19
C THR A 158 16.46 0.73 -14.46
N ARG A 159 15.21 0.92 -14.03
CA ARG A 159 14.41 2.11 -14.30
C ARG A 159 13.75 2.67 -13.03
N LEU A 160 13.67 3.99 -12.97
CA LEU A 160 12.97 4.71 -11.92
C LEU A 160 11.90 5.58 -12.56
N CYS A 161 10.62 5.37 -12.20
CA CYS A 161 9.52 6.25 -12.57
C CYS A 161 9.31 7.32 -11.52
N VAL A 162 9.25 8.58 -11.95
CA VAL A 162 8.92 9.75 -11.13
C VAL A 162 7.78 10.48 -11.82
N PRO A 163 6.53 10.32 -11.37
CA PRO A 163 5.42 11.06 -11.95
C PRO A 163 5.53 12.52 -11.52
N THR A 164 5.38 13.43 -12.46
CA THR A 164 5.33 14.87 -12.17
C THR A 164 4.03 15.47 -12.68
N THR A 165 3.62 16.60 -12.12
CA THR A 165 2.43 17.37 -12.55
C THR A 165 2.80 18.84 -12.61
N ASP A 166 2.22 19.59 -13.55
CA ASP A 166 2.42 21.03 -13.64
C ASP A 166 2.17 21.70 -12.28
N ALA A 167 3.17 22.39 -11.74
CA ALA A 167 3.15 22.93 -10.37
C ALA A 167 2.09 24.01 -10.16
N ARG A 168 1.60 24.63 -11.24
CA ARG A 168 0.48 25.57 -11.23
C ARG A 168 -0.80 24.96 -10.64
N ALA A 169 -0.93 23.64 -10.65
CA ALA A 169 -2.06 22.96 -10.01
C ALA A 169 -2.16 23.26 -8.48
N LEU A 170 -1.05 23.69 -7.85
CA LEU A 170 -1.01 24.14 -6.45
C LEU A 170 -1.01 25.67 -6.28
N ASP A 171 -1.21 26.45 -7.32
CA ASP A 171 -1.21 27.92 -7.24
C ASP A 171 -2.49 28.45 -6.60
N GLY A 172 -2.45 28.55 -5.29
CA GLY A 172 -3.54 29.04 -4.47
C GLY A 172 -4.67 28.03 -4.25
N PRO A 173 -5.27 28.05 -3.07
CA PRO A 173 -6.40 27.20 -2.73
C PRO A 173 -7.69 27.70 -3.36
N THR A 174 -8.59 26.79 -3.68
CA THR A 174 -10.01 27.11 -3.86
C THR A 174 -10.70 27.19 -2.50
N LEU A 175 -11.80 27.93 -2.41
CA LEU A 175 -12.61 27.97 -1.19
C LEU A 175 -13.72 26.93 -1.26
N LEU A 176 -13.69 25.96 -0.37
CA LEU A 176 -14.79 25.02 -0.17
C LEU A 176 -15.44 25.25 1.19
N LYS A 177 -16.72 25.63 1.18
CA LYS A 177 -17.47 25.99 2.40
C LYS A 177 -16.74 27.03 3.28
N GLY A 178 -16.12 28.02 2.61
CA GLY A 178 -15.40 29.11 3.28
C GLY A 178 -14.01 28.74 3.83
N LYS A 179 -13.53 27.52 3.59
CA LYS A 179 -12.18 27.07 3.99
C LYS A 179 -11.31 26.87 2.77
N PRO A 180 -10.03 27.25 2.83
CA PRO A 180 -9.07 26.97 1.77
C PRO A 180 -8.99 25.44 1.54
N LYS A 181 -9.11 25.02 0.28
CA LYS A 181 -8.90 23.65 -0.14
C LYS A 181 -8.18 23.64 -1.48
N TYR A 182 -7.13 22.84 -1.57
CA TYR A 182 -6.48 22.59 -2.83
C TYR A 182 -7.27 21.52 -3.60
N ASN A 183 -7.79 21.91 -4.75
CA ASN A 183 -8.56 21.04 -5.64
C ASN A 183 -7.78 20.83 -6.92
N ILE A 184 -6.71 20.04 -6.83
CA ILE A 184 -5.73 19.82 -7.89
C ILE A 184 -6.39 19.20 -9.12
N ASP A 185 -7.23 18.19 -8.94
CA ASP A 185 -7.92 17.47 -10.02
C ASP A 185 -8.84 18.40 -10.83
N ALA A 186 -9.62 19.25 -10.16
CA ALA A 186 -10.45 20.24 -10.85
C ALA A 186 -9.60 21.26 -11.62
N ARG A 187 -8.50 21.74 -11.02
CA ARG A 187 -7.63 22.72 -11.66
C ARG A 187 -6.93 22.16 -12.89
N VAL A 188 -6.40 20.93 -12.84
CA VAL A 188 -5.77 20.32 -14.01
C VAL A 188 -6.76 20.14 -15.16
N GLN A 189 -8.05 19.91 -14.87
CA GLN A 189 -9.10 19.85 -15.88
C GLN A 189 -9.43 21.24 -16.46
N GLN A 190 -9.64 22.23 -15.59
CA GLN A 190 -10.07 23.59 -15.99
C GLN A 190 -8.98 24.35 -16.72
N GLU A 191 -7.73 24.24 -16.27
CA GLU A 191 -6.59 24.96 -16.84
C GLU A 191 -5.81 24.14 -17.88
N ASN A 192 -6.29 22.92 -18.21
CA ASN A 192 -5.64 22.02 -19.18
C ASN A 192 -4.18 21.70 -18.80
N LEU A 193 -3.91 21.54 -17.49
CA LEU A 193 -2.59 21.17 -16.99
C LEU A 193 -2.33 19.67 -17.20
N SER A 194 -1.08 19.28 -17.11
CA SER A 194 -0.67 17.91 -17.44
C SER A 194 0.13 17.27 -16.32
N SER A 195 0.08 15.95 -16.30
CA SER A 195 1.10 15.14 -15.63
C SER A 195 2.02 14.49 -16.65
N TYR A 196 3.15 13.99 -16.15
CA TYR A 196 4.19 13.34 -16.98
C TYR A 196 4.65 12.07 -16.28
N LEU A 197 4.72 10.98 -17.02
CA LEU A 197 5.43 9.78 -16.59
C LEU A 197 6.89 9.94 -17.01
N ARG A 198 7.76 10.31 -16.06
CA ARG A 198 9.20 10.42 -16.28
C ARG A 198 9.88 9.14 -15.84
N VAL A 199 10.66 8.56 -16.73
CA VAL A 199 11.43 7.35 -16.44
C VAL A 199 12.91 7.63 -16.64
N TYR A 200 13.69 7.32 -15.62
CA TYR A 200 15.13 7.50 -15.60
C TYR A 200 15.84 6.15 -15.60
N ASP A 201 16.94 6.04 -16.31
CA ASP A 201 17.89 4.95 -16.18
C ASP A 201 18.62 5.07 -14.83
N THR A 202 18.56 4.04 -14.02
CA THR A 202 19.09 4.07 -12.64
C THR A 202 20.62 4.10 -12.58
N ALA A 203 21.29 3.58 -13.61
CA ALA A 203 22.74 3.58 -13.69
C ALA A 203 23.31 4.93 -14.12
N THR A 204 22.70 5.60 -15.08
CA THR A 204 23.22 6.81 -15.69
C THR A 204 22.50 8.09 -15.29
N GLY A 205 21.25 7.99 -14.81
CA GLY A 205 20.35 9.14 -14.58
C GLY A 205 19.76 9.71 -15.85
N LYS A 206 19.99 9.10 -17.01
CA LYS A 206 19.41 9.56 -18.28
C LYS A 206 17.90 9.39 -18.28
N GLU A 207 17.15 10.42 -18.69
CA GLU A 207 15.73 10.31 -18.94
C GLU A 207 15.46 9.43 -20.17
N LEU A 208 14.77 8.30 -19.96
CA LEU A 208 14.41 7.33 -21.00
C LEU A 208 13.03 7.60 -21.60
N LEU A 209 12.14 8.19 -20.80
CA LEU A 209 10.76 8.48 -21.18
C LEU A 209 10.31 9.75 -20.47
N CYS A 210 9.59 10.59 -21.19
CA CYS A 210 8.80 11.69 -20.65
C CYS A 210 7.44 11.70 -21.37
N GLU A 211 6.52 10.87 -20.89
CA GLU A 211 5.19 10.74 -21.49
C GLU A 211 4.22 11.72 -20.86
N ARG A 212 3.67 12.62 -21.67
CA ARG A 212 2.71 13.64 -21.23
C ARG A 212 1.29 13.07 -21.18
N VAL A 213 0.66 13.17 -20.02
CA VAL A 213 -0.76 12.81 -19.81
C VAL A 213 -1.56 14.10 -19.58
N PRO A 214 -2.33 14.57 -20.58
CA PRO A 214 -3.06 15.83 -20.48
C PRO A 214 -4.22 15.71 -19.49
N LYS A 215 -4.51 16.82 -18.82
CA LYS A 215 -5.62 16.92 -17.85
C LYS A 215 -5.56 15.83 -16.77
N ALA A 216 -4.35 15.50 -16.31
CA ALA A 216 -4.13 14.45 -15.32
C ALA A 216 -3.43 15.00 -14.08
N TRP A 217 -3.81 14.43 -12.96
CA TRP A 217 -3.06 14.51 -11.73
C TRP A 217 -2.69 13.07 -11.33
N ILE A 218 -1.43 12.71 -11.61
CA ILE A 218 -0.89 11.38 -11.33
C ILE A 218 -0.19 11.40 -9.99
N THR A 219 -0.54 10.47 -9.12
CA THR A 219 0.10 10.26 -7.82
C THR A 219 0.75 8.89 -7.73
N HIS A 220 -0.02 7.82 -7.92
CA HIS A 220 0.51 6.48 -7.85
C HIS A 220 1.07 6.05 -9.19
N VAL A 221 2.28 5.51 -9.15
CA VAL A 221 2.91 4.79 -10.27
C VAL A 221 3.52 3.51 -9.76
N GLN A 222 3.44 2.45 -10.55
CA GLN A 222 4.05 1.17 -10.25
C GLN A 222 4.48 0.50 -11.56
N PHE A 223 5.75 0.13 -11.69
CA PHE A 223 6.14 -0.79 -12.76
C PHE A 223 5.50 -2.16 -12.53
N SER A 224 5.22 -2.87 -13.62
CA SER A 224 4.98 -4.30 -13.53
C SER A 224 6.17 -4.99 -12.86
N PRO A 225 5.94 -6.01 -12.02
CA PRO A 225 7.04 -6.73 -11.36
C PRO A 225 8.06 -7.35 -12.32
N HIS A 226 7.65 -7.67 -13.56
CA HIS A 226 8.48 -8.42 -14.51
C HIS A 226 8.68 -7.73 -15.85
N ASP A 227 7.96 -6.64 -16.14
CA ASP A 227 8.11 -5.88 -17.39
C ASP A 227 8.30 -4.39 -17.10
N PRO A 228 9.52 -3.85 -17.23
CA PRO A 228 9.80 -2.43 -16.98
C PRO A 228 9.24 -1.49 -18.04
N ASN A 229 8.53 -1.98 -19.07
CA ASN A 229 7.80 -1.15 -20.03
C ASN A 229 6.34 -0.91 -19.62
N LEU A 230 5.82 -1.70 -18.67
CA LEU A 230 4.45 -1.56 -18.18
C LEU A 230 4.43 -0.71 -16.91
N ILE A 231 3.74 0.42 -16.97
CA ILE A 231 3.59 1.34 -15.84
C ILE A 231 2.11 1.50 -15.50
N LEU A 232 1.69 0.93 -14.39
CA LEU A 232 0.39 1.19 -13.79
C LEU A 232 0.41 2.59 -13.18
N TYR A 233 -0.59 3.41 -13.47
CA TYR A 233 -0.72 4.74 -12.92
C TYR A 233 -2.18 5.12 -12.70
N ASN A 234 -2.40 6.14 -11.86
CA ASN A 234 -3.73 6.60 -11.54
C ASN A 234 -4.00 8.00 -12.10
N HIS A 235 -5.28 8.33 -12.26
CA HIS A 235 -5.77 9.69 -12.16
C HIS A 235 -6.34 9.86 -10.75
N GLU A 236 -5.76 10.74 -9.96
CA GLU A 236 -6.20 10.96 -8.59
C GLU A 236 -7.57 11.65 -8.58
N TRP A 237 -8.44 11.21 -7.67
CA TRP A 237 -9.82 11.72 -7.49
C TRP A 237 -10.63 11.90 -8.79
N PRO A 238 -10.60 10.94 -9.70
CA PRO A 238 -11.14 11.11 -11.06
C PRO A 238 -12.66 11.14 -11.12
N SER A 239 -13.36 10.68 -10.07
CA SER A 239 -14.80 10.54 -10.06
C SER A 239 -15.54 11.87 -10.26
N ASP A 240 -15.00 12.96 -9.72
CA ASP A 240 -15.61 14.28 -9.84
C ASP A 240 -15.40 14.91 -11.24
N CYS A 241 -14.42 14.41 -11.97
CA CYS A 241 -14.01 14.90 -13.30
C CYS A 241 -14.49 14.01 -14.46
N GLY A 242 -15.19 12.91 -14.16
CA GLY A 242 -15.65 11.95 -15.18
C GLY A 242 -14.52 11.11 -15.80
N ILE A 243 -13.34 11.07 -15.18
CA ILE A 243 -12.19 10.30 -15.62
C ILE A 243 -12.04 9.09 -14.71
N ARG A 244 -11.78 7.94 -15.29
CA ARG A 244 -11.53 6.72 -14.52
C ARG A 244 -10.12 6.70 -13.96
N ARG A 245 -9.96 6.08 -12.77
CA ARG A 245 -8.73 6.14 -11.99
C ARG A 245 -7.60 5.30 -12.58
N MET A 246 -7.87 4.06 -13.00
CA MET A 246 -6.81 3.08 -13.29
C MET A 246 -6.43 3.05 -14.76
N TRP A 247 -5.15 3.26 -15.00
CA TRP A 247 -4.55 3.28 -16.32
C TRP A 247 -3.23 2.54 -16.36
N LEU A 248 -2.88 2.00 -17.52
CA LEU A 248 -1.60 1.40 -17.80
C LEU A 248 -0.95 2.07 -19.01
N TRP A 249 0.31 2.46 -18.88
CA TRP A 249 1.19 2.76 -20.00
C TRP A 249 1.91 1.47 -20.41
N ASN A 250 1.83 1.07 -21.68
CA ASN A 250 2.45 -0.16 -22.19
C ASN A 250 3.67 0.09 -23.09
N GLY A 251 4.28 1.27 -23.01
CA GLY A 251 5.38 1.68 -23.87
C GLY A 251 4.95 2.28 -25.22
N GLN A 252 3.66 2.21 -25.57
CA GLN A 252 3.12 2.69 -26.84
C GLN A 252 1.82 3.49 -26.69
N ARG A 253 0.95 3.08 -25.79
CA ARG A 253 -0.36 3.70 -25.56
C ARG A 253 -0.82 3.56 -24.12
N HIS A 254 -1.75 4.44 -23.74
CA HIS A 254 -2.47 4.33 -22.48
C HIS A 254 -3.64 3.37 -22.61
N ILE A 255 -3.75 2.43 -21.68
CA ILE A 255 -4.84 1.45 -21.60
C ILE A 255 -5.66 1.79 -20.36
N ARG A 256 -6.95 2.02 -20.55
CA ARG A 256 -7.90 2.17 -19.44
C ARG A 256 -8.28 0.79 -18.93
N LEU A 257 -7.94 0.50 -17.66
CA LEU A 257 -8.10 -0.85 -17.11
C LEU A 257 -9.54 -1.15 -16.68
N ARG A 258 -10.21 -0.19 -16.05
CA ARG A 258 -11.59 -0.35 -15.62
C ARG A 258 -12.48 0.64 -16.37
N THR A 259 -13.45 0.11 -17.12
CA THR A 259 -14.35 0.89 -17.99
C THR A 259 -15.76 0.98 -17.46
N GLU A 260 -16.07 0.26 -16.37
CA GLU A 260 -17.39 0.22 -15.76
C GLU A 260 -17.77 1.58 -15.14
N GLY A 261 -19.07 1.93 -15.26
CA GLY A 261 -19.59 3.19 -14.79
C GLY A 261 -19.05 4.40 -15.55
N ASP A 262 -19.60 5.59 -15.39
CA ASP A 262 -19.17 6.81 -16.09
C ASP A 262 -18.22 7.69 -15.29
N GLY A 263 -17.98 7.37 -14.00
CA GLY A 263 -17.12 8.12 -13.11
C GLY A 263 -17.63 9.50 -12.71
N ARG A 264 -18.88 9.82 -13.00
CA ARG A 264 -19.47 11.10 -12.66
C ARG A 264 -20.04 11.10 -11.25
N LYS A 265 -19.95 12.22 -10.55
CA LYS A 265 -20.61 12.49 -9.27
C LYS A 265 -20.33 11.44 -8.19
N ARG A 266 -19.17 10.78 -8.20
CA ARG A 266 -18.80 9.71 -7.24
C ARG A 266 -19.82 8.56 -7.22
N GLU A 267 -20.46 8.27 -8.33
CA GLU A 267 -21.42 7.18 -8.41
C GLU A 267 -20.74 5.82 -8.24
N ASP A 268 -19.48 5.73 -8.61
CA ASP A 268 -18.66 4.53 -8.51
C ASP A 268 -17.20 4.94 -8.38
N TRP A 269 -16.53 4.54 -7.30
CA TRP A 269 -15.15 4.91 -7.02
C TRP A 269 -14.23 3.70 -6.97
N THR A 270 -12.99 3.90 -7.34
CA THR A 270 -11.91 2.90 -7.33
C THR A 270 -10.70 3.50 -6.64
N CYS A 271 -9.97 2.72 -5.87
CA CYS A 271 -8.80 3.18 -5.14
C CYS A 271 -7.79 2.05 -4.92
N HIS A 272 -6.53 2.43 -4.64
CA HIS A 272 -5.44 1.55 -4.22
C HIS A 272 -5.28 0.34 -5.15
N GLU A 273 -4.82 0.61 -6.36
CA GLU A 273 -4.42 -0.37 -7.34
C GLU A 273 -3.03 -0.93 -7.05
N MET A 274 -2.86 -2.25 -7.16
CA MET A 274 -1.61 -2.96 -6.92
C MET A 274 -1.44 -4.10 -7.94
N TRP A 275 -0.22 -4.34 -8.39
CA TRP A 275 0.09 -5.53 -9.17
C TRP A 275 -0.01 -6.81 -8.32
N GLU A 276 -0.52 -7.90 -8.93
CA GLU A 276 -0.18 -9.25 -8.47
C GLU A 276 1.35 -9.43 -8.57
N ARG A 277 1.95 -10.18 -7.65
CA ARG A 277 3.42 -10.36 -7.62
C ARG A 277 3.99 -11.03 -8.88
N ASP A 278 3.19 -11.84 -9.55
CA ASP A 278 3.55 -12.47 -10.81
C ASP A 278 3.31 -11.58 -12.05
N GLY A 279 2.82 -10.37 -11.85
CA GLY A 279 2.52 -9.43 -12.92
C GLY A 279 1.30 -9.79 -13.77
N SER A 280 0.56 -10.85 -13.43
CA SER A 280 -0.55 -11.37 -14.23
C SER A 280 -1.78 -10.48 -14.22
N ALA A 281 -1.96 -9.67 -13.16
CA ALA A 281 -3.15 -8.84 -12.99
C ALA A 281 -2.90 -7.63 -12.07
N ILE A 282 -3.86 -6.74 -12.07
CA ILE A 282 -3.98 -5.61 -11.16
C ILE A 282 -5.15 -5.87 -10.21
N ILE A 283 -4.87 -5.79 -8.92
CA ILE A 283 -5.85 -5.87 -7.83
C ILE A 283 -6.19 -4.46 -7.38
N TYR A 284 -7.45 -4.21 -7.09
CA TYR A 284 -7.93 -2.91 -6.63
C TYR A 284 -9.17 -3.07 -5.75
N HIS A 285 -9.58 -2.00 -5.07
CA HIS A 285 -10.85 -1.96 -4.37
C HIS A 285 -11.64 -0.71 -4.74
N GLY A 286 -12.90 -0.72 -4.39
CA GLY A 286 -13.78 0.41 -4.66
C GLY A 286 -15.15 0.24 -4.01
N GLY A 287 -16.08 1.06 -4.45
CA GLY A 287 -17.47 0.99 -4.02
C GLY A 287 -18.40 1.37 -5.14
N TYR A 288 -19.48 0.61 -5.30
CA TYR A 288 -20.56 0.96 -6.23
C TYR A 288 -21.39 2.11 -5.65
N ALA A 289 -21.91 2.95 -6.51
CA ALA A 289 -22.64 4.19 -6.16
C ALA A 289 -23.70 4.04 -5.07
N LYS A 290 -24.46 2.98 -5.13
CA LYS A 290 -25.54 2.64 -4.17
C LYS A 290 -25.42 1.20 -3.67
N GLY A 291 -24.23 0.64 -3.83
CA GLY A 291 -23.96 -0.76 -3.55
C GLY A 291 -22.90 -0.96 -2.47
N PRO A 292 -22.46 -2.20 -2.31
CA PRO A 292 -21.39 -2.55 -1.40
C PRO A 292 -20.02 -2.05 -1.92
N SER A 293 -19.02 -2.07 -1.05
CA SER A 293 -17.63 -2.07 -1.46
C SER A 293 -17.30 -3.36 -2.20
N TYR A 294 -16.23 -3.35 -2.99
CA TYR A 294 -15.79 -4.50 -3.76
C TYR A 294 -14.25 -4.62 -3.75
N LEU A 295 -13.78 -5.83 -3.96
CA LEU A 295 -12.43 -6.12 -4.45
C LEU A 295 -12.52 -6.42 -5.94
N GLY A 296 -11.56 -5.93 -6.70
CA GLY A 296 -11.50 -6.12 -8.13
C GLY A 296 -10.16 -6.68 -8.59
N ARG A 297 -10.19 -7.40 -9.70
CA ARG A 297 -9.04 -7.91 -10.44
C ARG A 297 -9.25 -7.68 -11.93
N VAL A 298 -8.22 -7.22 -12.62
CA VAL A 298 -8.25 -7.00 -14.07
C VAL A 298 -6.89 -7.33 -14.68
N ASN A 299 -6.88 -7.88 -15.89
CA ASN A 299 -5.64 -8.14 -16.63
C ASN A 299 -5.00 -6.82 -17.12
N PRO A 300 -3.69 -6.81 -17.41
CA PRO A 300 -3.00 -5.60 -17.89
C PRO A 300 -3.52 -5.02 -19.21
N ASP A 301 -4.18 -5.83 -20.02
CA ASP A 301 -4.82 -5.40 -21.27
C ASP A 301 -6.24 -4.86 -21.08
N GLY A 302 -6.74 -4.82 -19.83
CA GLY A 302 -8.10 -4.40 -19.49
C GLY A 302 -9.15 -5.51 -19.58
N SER A 303 -8.78 -6.72 -20.03
CA SER A 303 -9.66 -7.87 -20.08
C SER A 303 -9.78 -8.59 -18.73
N GLY A 304 -10.66 -9.59 -18.64
CA GLY A 304 -10.74 -10.48 -17.48
C GLY A 304 -11.15 -9.77 -16.18
N LEU A 305 -11.91 -8.68 -16.26
CA LEU A 305 -12.39 -7.94 -15.09
C LEU A 305 -13.30 -8.83 -14.24
N VAL A 306 -12.94 -8.96 -12.97
CA VAL A 306 -13.70 -9.66 -11.94
C VAL A 306 -13.85 -8.74 -10.74
N GLU A 307 -15.08 -8.56 -10.26
CA GLU A 307 -15.35 -7.82 -9.04
C GLU A 307 -16.16 -8.70 -8.08
N ILE A 308 -15.80 -8.66 -6.80
CA ILE A 308 -16.39 -9.43 -5.72
C ILE A 308 -16.93 -8.45 -4.70
N ALA A 309 -18.25 -8.43 -4.52
CA ALA A 309 -18.89 -7.59 -3.52
C ALA A 309 -18.49 -8.01 -2.11
N LEU A 310 -18.13 -7.03 -1.28
CA LEU A 310 -17.79 -7.23 0.11
C LEU A 310 -19.01 -7.06 1.02
N PRO A 311 -19.04 -7.66 2.21
CA PRO A 311 -20.09 -7.45 3.18
C PRO A 311 -20.25 -5.96 3.52
N LYS A 312 -21.46 -5.56 3.89
CA LYS A 312 -21.79 -4.17 4.24
C LYS A 312 -20.92 -3.65 5.40
N GLU A 313 -20.52 -4.52 6.30
CA GLU A 313 -19.67 -4.25 7.44
C GLU A 313 -18.26 -3.82 7.03
N TRP A 314 -17.85 -4.17 5.82
CA TRP A 314 -16.53 -3.89 5.26
C TRP A 314 -16.49 -2.59 4.44
N ASN A 315 -17.50 -1.77 4.55
CA ASN A 315 -17.55 -0.48 3.89
C ASN A 315 -16.60 0.54 4.58
N ARG A 316 -15.31 0.21 4.61
CA ARG A 316 -14.26 1.05 5.18
C ARG A 316 -13.18 1.32 4.14
N TYR A 317 -12.80 2.58 4.07
CA TYR A 317 -11.60 2.99 3.35
C TYR A 317 -10.37 2.35 3.99
N GLY A 318 -9.44 1.85 3.19
CA GLY A 318 -8.21 1.24 3.66
C GLY A 318 -7.21 1.03 2.55
N HIS A 319 -6.02 0.61 2.93
CA HIS A 319 -4.92 0.28 2.04
C HIS A 319 -4.72 -1.23 2.07
N PHE A 320 -4.15 -1.76 1.00
CA PHE A 320 -3.81 -3.17 0.97
C PHE A 320 -2.55 -3.43 0.15
N THR A 321 -1.89 -4.54 0.41
CA THR A 321 -0.84 -5.08 -0.45
C THR A 321 -1.09 -6.54 -0.77
N VAL A 322 -0.53 -6.96 -1.90
CA VAL A 322 -0.62 -8.33 -2.41
C VAL A 322 0.58 -9.13 -1.93
N GLY A 323 0.33 -10.32 -1.42
CA GLY A 323 1.35 -11.26 -0.98
C GLY A 323 1.56 -12.41 -1.95
N ARG A 324 1.38 -13.64 -1.49
CA ARG A 324 1.28 -14.83 -2.34
C ARG A 324 -0.03 -14.79 -3.14
N PRO A 325 -0.20 -15.60 -4.21
CA PRO A 325 -1.39 -15.55 -5.07
C PRO A 325 -2.70 -15.58 -4.28
N GLY A 326 -3.59 -14.61 -4.55
CA GLY A 326 -4.86 -14.44 -3.88
C GLY A 326 -4.79 -13.87 -2.44
N TRP A 327 -3.60 -13.67 -1.87
CA TRP A 327 -3.47 -13.17 -0.50
C TRP A 327 -3.26 -11.67 -0.43
N LEU A 328 -4.06 -11.04 0.40
CA LEU A 328 -4.00 -9.60 0.69
C LEU A 328 -3.85 -9.36 2.19
N VAL A 329 -3.14 -8.30 2.57
CA VAL A 329 -3.22 -7.69 3.90
C VAL A 329 -3.75 -6.27 3.77
N THR A 330 -4.62 -5.87 4.70
CA THR A 330 -5.30 -4.58 4.64
C THR A 330 -5.53 -3.99 6.03
N ASP A 331 -5.65 -2.66 6.09
CA ASP A 331 -6.00 -1.90 7.29
C ASP A 331 -7.45 -1.38 7.28
N GLY A 332 -8.24 -1.72 6.27
CA GLY A 332 -9.53 -1.08 6.02
C GLY A 332 -10.78 -1.95 6.13
N CYS A 333 -10.68 -3.23 5.92
CA CYS A 333 -11.84 -4.05 5.58
C CYS A 333 -12.65 -4.60 6.75
N TYR A 334 -12.11 -4.72 7.96
CA TYR A 334 -12.80 -5.41 9.05
C TYR A 334 -13.23 -4.49 10.17
N THR A 335 -14.47 -4.67 10.65
CA THR A 335 -15.01 -3.97 11.82
C THR A 335 -15.73 -4.95 12.74
N GLN A 336 -15.68 -4.70 14.05
CA GLN A 336 -16.48 -5.38 15.08
C GLN A 336 -17.47 -4.41 15.72
N ALA A 337 -18.47 -4.96 16.43
CA ALA A 337 -19.30 -4.16 17.32
C ALA A 337 -18.44 -3.42 18.33
N GLY A 338 -18.64 -2.11 18.46
CA GLY A 338 -17.82 -1.25 19.33
C GLY A 338 -16.57 -0.65 18.69
N ASP A 339 -16.22 -1.03 17.46
CA ASP A 339 -15.12 -0.38 16.74
C ASP A 339 -15.46 1.09 16.41
N PRO A 340 -14.45 1.99 16.37
CA PRO A 340 -14.67 3.38 15.99
C PRO A 340 -15.35 3.49 14.64
N LYS A 341 -16.27 4.41 14.50
CA LYS A 341 -16.82 4.77 13.20
C LYS A 341 -15.73 5.40 12.33
N GLY A 342 -15.68 5.07 11.05
CA GLY A 342 -14.72 5.62 10.09
C GLY A 342 -13.77 4.56 9.56
N ASN A 343 -12.47 4.78 9.65
CA ASN A 343 -11.44 3.90 9.12
C ASN A 343 -11.33 2.59 9.92
N GLY A 344 -10.71 1.56 9.33
CA GLY A 344 -10.54 0.26 9.97
C GLY A 344 -9.74 0.32 11.26
N ALA A 345 -9.97 -0.64 12.16
CA ALA A 345 -9.25 -0.78 13.43
C ALA A 345 -8.29 -1.99 13.45
N TRP A 346 -8.31 -2.78 12.38
CA TRP A 346 -7.60 -4.05 12.32
C TRP A 346 -6.65 -4.12 11.12
N ILE A 347 -5.51 -4.79 11.33
CA ILE A 347 -4.79 -5.41 10.22
C ILE A 347 -5.45 -6.76 9.99
N SER A 348 -5.91 -6.98 8.75
CA SER A 348 -6.61 -8.21 8.36
C SER A 348 -5.91 -8.87 7.18
N ALA A 349 -5.94 -10.20 7.15
CA ALA A 349 -5.54 -10.99 5.99
C ALA A 349 -6.78 -11.49 5.25
N LEU A 350 -6.70 -11.51 3.93
CA LEU A 350 -7.70 -12.09 3.04
C LEU A 350 -7.04 -13.12 2.14
N ASN A 351 -7.77 -14.17 1.80
CA ASN A 351 -7.43 -15.10 0.75
C ASN A 351 -8.59 -15.16 -0.25
N VAL A 352 -8.32 -14.79 -1.49
CA VAL A 352 -9.34 -14.60 -2.54
C VAL A 352 -9.11 -15.60 -3.66
N ASP A 353 -10.11 -16.42 -3.93
CA ASP A 353 -10.20 -17.23 -5.14
C ASP A 353 -11.00 -16.45 -6.20
N TRP A 354 -10.29 -15.86 -7.13
CA TRP A 354 -10.88 -15.04 -8.19
C TRP A 354 -11.72 -15.85 -9.18
N ALA A 355 -11.43 -17.14 -9.37
CA ALA A 355 -12.17 -17.99 -10.31
C ALA A 355 -13.56 -18.34 -9.79
N THR A 356 -13.67 -18.67 -8.51
CA THR A 356 -14.95 -18.99 -7.86
C THR A 356 -15.61 -17.77 -7.22
N LYS A 357 -14.94 -16.62 -7.22
CA LYS A 357 -15.35 -15.38 -6.53
C LYS A 357 -15.57 -15.58 -5.04
N HIS A 358 -14.82 -16.50 -4.45
CA HIS A 358 -14.87 -16.79 -3.02
C HIS A 358 -13.72 -16.09 -2.31
N TYR A 359 -13.93 -15.69 -1.06
CA TYR A 359 -12.86 -15.16 -0.22
C TYR A 359 -13.04 -15.59 1.23
N GLU A 360 -11.92 -15.77 1.90
CA GLU A 360 -11.83 -15.93 3.34
C GLU A 360 -11.08 -14.73 3.91
N TRP A 361 -11.34 -14.40 5.16
CA TRP A 361 -10.66 -13.30 5.82
C TRP A 361 -10.49 -13.57 7.32
N GLN A 362 -9.45 -12.96 7.91
CA GLN A 362 -9.16 -13.08 9.32
C GLN A 362 -8.53 -11.79 9.84
N PRO A 363 -9.04 -11.21 10.95
CA PRO A 363 -8.35 -10.15 11.66
C PRO A 363 -7.09 -10.71 12.32
N LEU A 364 -5.95 -10.05 12.12
CA LEU A 364 -4.67 -10.46 12.69
C LEU A 364 -4.40 -9.74 14.01
N CYS A 365 -4.53 -8.42 14.04
CA CYS A 365 -4.37 -7.62 15.25
C CYS A 365 -5.07 -6.26 15.13
N ARG A 366 -5.37 -5.64 16.27
CA ARG A 366 -5.73 -4.22 16.31
C ARG A 366 -4.46 -3.40 16.13
N HIS A 367 -4.43 -2.52 15.13
CA HIS A 367 -3.26 -1.69 14.88
C HIS A 367 -3.16 -0.49 15.86
N GLY A 368 -4.27 -0.04 16.44
CA GLY A 368 -4.31 1.06 17.41
C GLY A 368 -3.94 2.43 16.85
N SER A 369 -3.80 2.57 15.54
CA SER A 369 -3.42 3.83 14.90
C SER A 369 -4.55 4.85 14.98
N SER A 370 -4.19 6.13 15.19
CA SER A 370 -5.15 7.21 15.42
C SER A 370 -5.85 7.71 14.16
N TRP A 371 -5.33 7.46 12.97
CA TRP A 371 -5.80 7.99 11.68
C TRP A 371 -5.85 9.53 11.59
N LYS A 372 -5.13 10.25 12.46
CA LYS A 372 -5.16 11.74 12.50
C LYS A 372 -4.53 12.41 11.29
N SER A 373 -3.60 11.73 10.62
CA SER A 373 -2.93 12.19 9.41
C SER A 373 -2.58 11.01 8.52
N GLN A 374 -2.22 11.27 7.27
CA GLN A 374 -1.77 10.23 6.35
C GLN A 374 -0.54 9.46 6.87
N ASP A 375 0.33 10.12 7.61
CA ASP A 375 1.55 9.50 8.15
C ASP A 375 1.27 8.44 9.21
N VAL A 376 0.10 8.45 9.84
CA VAL A 376 -0.32 7.46 10.83
C VAL A 376 -1.30 6.43 10.28
N HIS A 377 -1.60 6.47 8.97
CA HIS A 377 -2.28 5.35 8.34
C HIS A 377 -1.38 4.12 8.35
N PRO A 378 -1.87 2.94 8.73
CA PRO A 378 -1.03 1.75 8.88
C PRO A 378 -0.29 1.32 7.62
N HIS A 379 -0.93 1.39 6.45
CA HIS A 379 -0.35 0.97 5.17
C HIS A 379 0.37 -0.38 5.27
N PRO A 380 -0.33 -1.47 5.56
CA PRO A 380 0.32 -2.75 5.77
C PRO A 380 0.98 -3.26 4.49
N ILE A 381 2.18 -3.78 4.63
CA ILE A 381 2.92 -4.45 3.56
C ILE A 381 3.26 -5.88 3.97
N PHE A 382 3.31 -6.80 3.00
CA PHE A 382 3.90 -8.10 3.23
C PHE A 382 5.43 -8.03 3.24
N ASN A 383 6.05 -8.90 4.02
CA ASN A 383 7.45 -9.26 3.79
C ASN A 383 7.58 -10.12 2.50
N HIS A 384 8.82 -10.33 2.00
CA HIS A 384 9.03 -11.07 0.76
C HIS A 384 8.57 -12.53 0.85
N ALA A 385 8.77 -13.17 2.00
CA ALA A 385 8.27 -14.52 2.27
C ALA A 385 6.74 -14.61 2.39
N ALA A 386 6.03 -13.50 2.43
CA ALA A 386 4.57 -13.40 2.56
C ALA A 386 3.99 -14.15 3.79
N ASN A 387 4.77 -14.25 4.86
CA ASN A 387 4.40 -14.87 6.13
C ASN A 387 4.26 -13.87 7.29
N ALA A 388 4.49 -12.59 7.02
CA ALA A 388 4.31 -11.51 7.97
C ALA A 388 3.80 -10.24 7.28
N ALA A 389 3.07 -9.42 8.02
CA ALA A 389 2.70 -8.07 7.64
C ALA A 389 3.43 -7.07 8.53
N LEU A 390 3.96 -6.00 7.93
CA LEU A 390 4.53 -4.85 8.61
C LEU A 390 3.59 -3.66 8.43
N PHE A 391 3.49 -2.80 9.43
CA PHE A 391 2.64 -1.62 9.35
C PHE A 391 3.12 -0.51 10.31
N THR A 392 2.72 0.73 10.02
CA THR A 392 2.98 1.87 10.91
C THR A 392 1.83 2.04 11.90
N SER A 393 2.13 2.40 13.15
CA SER A 393 1.10 2.82 14.11
C SER A 393 1.67 3.82 15.11
N ASP A 394 0.81 4.75 15.56
CA ASP A 394 1.08 5.70 16.63
C ASP A 394 0.41 5.31 17.96
N LYS A 395 0.06 4.03 18.13
CA LYS A 395 -0.68 3.51 19.30
C LYS A 395 -0.03 3.81 20.65
N ASP A 396 1.28 3.93 20.68
CA ASP A 396 2.06 4.22 21.88
C ASP A 396 2.51 5.71 21.95
N GLY A 397 1.81 6.60 21.25
CA GLY A 397 2.00 8.05 21.27
C GLY A 397 2.98 8.59 20.23
N LYS A 398 3.86 7.75 19.67
CA LYS A 398 4.76 8.05 18.56
C LYS A 398 4.61 6.99 17.48
N ARG A 399 4.85 7.39 16.22
CA ARG A 399 4.85 6.41 15.13
C ARG A 399 5.99 5.42 15.31
N ALA A 400 5.67 4.15 15.14
CA ALA A 400 6.65 3.07 15.08
C ALA A 400 6.20 2.02 14.06
N VAL A 401 7.15 1.20 13.61
CA VAL A 401 6.89 0.08 12.71
C VAL A 401 6.63 -1.17 13.53
N TYR A 402 5.56 -1.86 13.21
CA TYR A 402 5.14 -3.11 13.85
C TYR A 402 5.11 -4.24 12.84
N LYS A 403 5.27 -5.47 13.34
CA LYS A 403 5.20 -6.71 12.58
C LYS A 403 4.21 -7.65 13.22
N ILE A 404 3.40 -8.34 12.41
CA ILE A 404 2.49 -9.41 12.82
C ILE A 404 2.64 -10.61 11.85
N ALA A 405 2.60 -11.82 12.37
CA ALA A 405 2.61 -13.02 11.54
C ALA A 405 1.32 -13.14 10.73
N VAL A 406 1.45 -13.56 9.46
CA VAL A 406 0.33 -13.93 8.61
C VAL A 406 0.29 -15.45 8.53
N PRO A 407 -0.84 -16.10 8.85
CA PRO A 407 -0.93 -17.55 8.87
C PRO A 407 -0.85 -18.14 7.45
N GLU A 408 -0.45 -19.40 7.35
CA GLU A 408 -0.46 -20.12 6.08
C GLU A 408 -1.87 -20.39 5.55
N LYS A 409 -2.81 -20.60 6.47
CA LYS A 409 -4.23 -20.79 6.20
C LYS A 409 -5.03 -19.90 7.14
N LEU A 410 -6.09 -19.31 6.60
CA LEU A 410 -7.03 -18.56 7.42
C LEU A 410 -7.90 -19.56 8.22
N GLU A 411 -8.13 -19.24 9.48
CA GLU A 411 -9.08 -19.98 10.30
C GLU A 411 -10.49 -19.50 9.91
N LYS A 412 -11.41 -20.43 9.73
CA LYS A 412 -12.82 -20.05 9.53
C LYS A 412 -13.25 -19.23 10.73
N PRO A 413 -13.87 -18.05 10.52
CA PRO A 413 -14.41 -17.28 11.63
C PRO A 413 -15.35 -18.19 12.42
N VAL A 414 -15.07 -18.38 13.71
CA VAL A 414 -16.01 -19.07 14.60
C VAL A 414 -17.26 -18.21 14.64
N PRO A 415 -18.42 -18.71 14.21
CA PRO A 415 -19.69 -17.97 14.36
C PRO A 415 -19.89 -17.67 15.84
N ARG A 416 -19.94 -16.39 16.20
CA ARG A 416 -20.31 -15.97 17.56
C ARG A 416 -21.80 -15.72 17.63
#